data_5072ab1b431975b200e2698b7cf93fbf
#
_entry.id   5072ab1b431975b200e2698b7cf93fbf
#
_cell.length_a   1.000
_cell.length_b   1.000
_cell.length_c   1.000
_cell.angle_alpha   90.00
_cell.angle_beta   90.00
_cell.angle_gamma   90.00
#
_symmetry.space_group_name_H-M   'P 1'
#
loop_
_entity.id
_entity.type
_entity.pdbx_description
1 polymer ?
#
loop_
_entity_poly.entity_id
_entity_poly.type
_entity_poly.pdbx_seq_one_letter_code
_entity_poly.pdbx_strand_id
1 'polypeptide(L)'
;VLLLYLISLSAIRNAISISIVLLSFDLLFNGKVKKSLMIYPVSILFHTSALFFVPFFIVNRLDVNKKILLVFSVAVFVLSYFDVLFMFLLNSDWFYGTRYGRYVATSFFSETIFNTGYGMILKFLVPFYVLKRLLVVDYKNGSVYYLVIGYLLSIALAAKINIFGRVLEVFGIALIFAIPLYFACKKNNICIK
;
A
#
# COMPACT_ATOMS: atom_id res chain seq x y z
N VAL A 1 -11.01 30.55 -0.17
CA VAL A 1 -10.89 30.27 1.28
C VAL A 1 -11.61 28.96 1.63
N LEU A 2 -12.90 28.80 1.31
CA LEU A 2 -13.68 27.58 1.65
C LEU A 2 -13.07 26.29 1.06
N LEU A 3 -12.61 26.32 -0.18
CA LEU A 3 -12.00 25.17 -0.85
C LEU A 3 -10.70 24.72 -0.15
N LEU A 4 -9.85 25.66 0.24
CA LEU A 4 -8.62 25.38 0.98
C LEU A 4 -8.92 24.78 2.35
N TYR A 5 -9.94 25.28 3.02
CA TYR A 5 -10.40 24.72 4.30
C TYR A 5 -10.89 23.27 4.16
N LEU A 6 -11.68 22.95 3.15
CA LEU A 6 -12.17 21.60 2.90
C LEU A 6 -11.03 20.61 2.55
N ILE A 7 -10.04 21.07 1.79
CA ILE A 7 -8.85 20.27 1.47
C ILE A 7 -8.03 19.99 2.74
N SER A 8 -7.82 20.99 3.58
CA SER A 8 -7.08 20.82 4.84
C SER A 8 -7.79 19.87 5.81
N LEU A 9 -9.11 19.97 5.92
CA LEU A 9 -9.92 19.03 6.71
C LEU A 9 -9.78 17.59 6.21
N SER A 10 -9.80 17.39 4.91
CA SER A 10 -9.60 16.04 4.32
C SER A 10 -8.20 15.49 4.64
N ALA A 11 -7.16 16.34 4.59
CA ALA A 11 -5.79 15.94 4.93
C ALA A 11 -5.67 15.57 6.43
N ILE A 12 -6.25 16.37 7.31
CA ILE A 12 -6.25 16.11 8.77
C ILE A 12 -6.96 14.77 9.07
N ARG A 13 -8.12 14.54 8.48
CA ARG A 13 -8.86 13.27 8.68
C ARG A 13 -8.05 12.07 8.19
N ASN A 14 -7.35 12.21 7.06
CA ASN A 14 -6.47 11.18 6.55
C ASN A 14 -5.30 10.93 7.50
N ALA A 15 -4.65 11.98 8.01
CA ALA A 15 -3.54 11.87 8.96
C ALA A 15 -3.96 11.17 10.26
N ILE A 16 -5.14 11.51 10.81
CA ILE A 16 -5.68 10.84 11.99
C ILE A 16 -5.93 9.35 11.70
N SER A 17 -6.56 9.03 10.57
CA SER A 17 -6.81 7.65 10.15
C SER A 17 -5.50 6.86 10.05
N ILE A 18 -4.49 7.44 9.41
CA ILE A 18 -3.15 6.84 9.27
C ILE A 18 -2.51 6.58 10.63
N SER A 19 -2.59 7.54 11.56
CA SER A 19 -2.03 7.40 12.91
C SER A 19 -2.68 6.26 13.69
N ILE A 20 -4.00 6.10 13.54
CA ILE A 20 -4.74 4.99 14.17
C ILE A 20 -4.36 3.65 13.53
N VAL A 21 -4.18 3.60 12.21
CA VAL A 21 -3.69 2.40 11.51
C VAL A 21 -2.29 2.02 12.01
N LEU A 22 -1.39 3.00 12.14
CA LEU A 22 -0.04 2.77 12.69
C LEU A 22 -0.09 2.14 14.09
N LEU A 23 -0.91 2.71 14.97
CA LEU A 23 -1.09 2.17 16.32
C LEU A 23 -1.66 0.74 16.28
N SER A 24 -2.62 0.48 15.39
CA SER A 24 -3.18 -0.85 15.21
C SER A 24 -2.13 -1.86 14.75
N PHE A 25 -1.26 -1.49 13.80
CA PHE A 25 -0.18 -2.35 13.35
C PHE A 25 0.90 -2.58 14.39
N ASP A 26 1.27 -1.55 15.17
CA ASP A 26 2.19 -1.73 16.29
C ASP A 26 1.66 -2.76 17.29
N LEU A 27 0.37 -2.68 17.62
CA LEU A 27 -0.27 -3.69 18.47
C LEU A 27 -0.27 -5.07 17.85
N LEU A 28 -0.50 -5.16 16.53
CA LEU A 28 -0.48 -6.42 15.80
C LEU A 28 0.92 -7.06 15.84
N PHE A 29 1.97 -6.27 15.60
CA PHE A 29 3.36 -6.72 15.62
C PHE A 29 3.82 -7.17 17.01
N ASN A 30 3.27 -6.55 18.04
CA ASN A 30 3.49 -6.93 19.44
C ASN A 30 2.59 -8.11 19.90
N GLY A 31 1.93 -8.81 18.99
CA GLY A 31 1.09 -9.98 19.28
C GLY A 31 -0.26 -9.65 19.92
N LYS A 32 -0.60 -8.37 20.12
CA LYS A 32 -1.85 -7.92 20.76
C LYS A 32 -3.00 -7.85 19.73
N VAL A 33 -3.26 -8.96 19.03
CA VAL A 33 -4.19 -9.03 17.89
C VAL A 33 -5.59 -8.53 18.24
N LYS A 34 -6.14 -8.92 19.41
CA LYS A 34 -7.49 -8.48 19.82
C LYS A 34 -7.58 -6.96 19.95
N LYS A 35 -6.57 -6.31 20.58
CA LYS A 35 -6.53 -4.85 20.74
C LYS A 35 -6.38 -4.16 19.38
N SER A 36 -5.54 -4.69 18.50
CA SER A 36 -5.38 -4.20 17.13
C SER A 36 -6.71 -4.20 16.38
N LEU A 37 -7.45 -5.31 16.39
CA LEU A 37 -8.75 -5.44 15.74
C LEU A 37 -9.84 -4.55 16.34
N MET A 38 -9.73 -4.16 17.63
CA MET A 38 -10.68 -3.22 18.23
C MET A 38 -10.39 -1.77 17.83
N ILE A 39 -9.12 -1.39 17.69
CA ILE A 39 -8.71 -0.03 17.34
C ILE A 39 -8.84 0.24 15.83
N TYR A 40 -8.54 -0.75 15.00
CA TYR A 40 -8.54 -0.60 13.55
C TYR A 40 -9.84 -0.03 12.95
N PRO A 41 -11.06 -0.48 13.31
CA PRO A 41 -12.30 0.06 12.76
C PRO A 41 -12.47 1.56 13.00
N VAL A 42 -11.90 2.10 14.07
CA VAL A 42 -11.93 3.54 14.36
C VAL A 42 -11.25 4.34 13.24
N SER A 43 -10.18 3.80 12.64
CA SER A 43 -9.49 4.46 11.53
C SER A 43 -10.40 4.64 10.31
N ILE A 44 -11.28 3.68 10.05
CA ILE A 44 -12.22 3.70 8.92
C ILE A 44 -13.26 4.81 9.08
N LEU A 45 -13.65 5.12 10.32
CA LEU A 45 -14.59 6.23 10.61
C LEU A 45 -13.99 7.59 10.22
N PHE A 46 -12.68 7.74 10.34
CA PHE A 46 -12.00 8.98 9.92
C PHE A 46 -11.76 9.03 8.42
N HIS A 47 -11.33 7.92 7.81
CA HIS A 47 -11.09 7.88 6.38
C HIS A 47 -11.26 6.47 5.79
N THR A 48 -12.10 6.37 4.75
CA THR A 48 -12.44 5.09 4.11
C THR A 48 -11.26 4.39 3.44
N SER A 49 -10.17 5.11 3.11
CA SER A 49 -8.94 4.48 2.57
C SER A 49 -8.32 3.48 3.53
N ALA A 50 -8.59 3.57 4.84
CA ALA A 50 -8.17 2.56 5.80
C ALA A 50 -8.72 1.16 5.48
N LEU A 51 -9.85 1.03 4.76
CA LEU A 51 -10.39 -0.26 4.31
C LEU A 51 -9.39 -1.08 3.48
N PHE A 52 -8.47 -0.43 2.76
CA PHE A 52 -7.45 -1.11 1.98
C PHE A 52 -6.46 -1.93 2.83
N PHE A 53 -6.44 -1.73 4.15
CA PHE A 53 -5.64 -2.56 5.06
C PHE A 53 -6.34 -3.84 5.53
N VAL A 54 -7.65 -3.98 5.34
CA VAL A 54 -8.38 -5.20 5.74
C VAL A 54 -7.75 -6.47 5.18
N PRO A 55 -7.35 -6.53 3.89
CA PRO A 55 -6.70 -7.72 3.34
C PRO A 55 -5.44 -8.14 4.10
N PHE A 56 -4.71 -7.19 4.72
CA PHE A 56 -3.49 -7.51 5.46
C PHE A 56 -3.75 -8.30 6.73
N PHE A 57 -4.84 -8.01 7.44
CA PHE A 57 -5.23 -8.79 8.61
C PHE A 57 -5.57 -10.22 8.22
N ILE A 58 -6.12 -10.42 7.00
CA ILE A 58 -6.47 -11.72 6.45
C ILE A 58 -5.21 -12.46 5.99
N VAL A 59 -4.40 -11.83 5.15
CA VAL A 59 -3.17 -12.41 4.58
C VAL A 59 -2.16 -12.78 5.66
N ASN A 60 -2.05 -11.96 6.72
CA ASN A 60 -1.17 -12.25 7.85
C ASN A 60 -1.58 -13.52 8.63
N ARG A 61 -2.84 -13.94 8.52
CA ARG A 61 -3.34 -15.19 9.14
C ARG A 61 -3.24 -16.41 8.21
N LEU A 62 -3.22 -16.18 6.89
CA LEU A 62 -3.27 -17.26 5.90
C LEU A 62 -1.91 -17.87 5.58
N ASP A 63 -0.83 -17.36 6.18
CA ASP A 63 0.55 -17.80 5.92
C ASP A 63 0.87 -17.96 4.42
N VAL A 64 0.47 -16.95 3.65
CA VAL A 64 0.64 -16.92 2.19
C VAL A 64 2.12 -16.90 1.83
N ASN A 65 2.51 -17.70 0.85
CA ASN A 65 3.90 -17.77 0.40
C ASN A 65 4.41 -16.40 -0.08
N LYS A 66 5.36 -15.86 0.68
CA LYS A 66 5.95 -14.52 0.45
C LYS A 66 6.56 -14.36 -0.94
N LYS A 67 7.14 -15.44 -1.50
CA LYS A 67 7.72 -15.41 -2.86
C LYS A 67 6.65 -15.25 -3.93
N ILE A 68 5.51 -15.93 -3.78
CA ILE A 68 4.37 -15.81 -4.71
C ILE A 68 3.85 -14.37 -4.69
N LEU A 69 3.68 -13.77 -3.52
CA LEU A 69 3.24 -12.37 -3.41
C LEU A 69 4.23 -11.38 -4.03
N LEU A 70 5.53 -11.65 -3.89
CA LEU A 70 6.55 -10.83 -4.54
C LEU A 70 6.44 -10.90 -6.07
N VAL A 71 6.36 -12.11 -6.62
CA VAL A 71 6.19 -12.33 -8.07
C VAL A 71 4.89 -11.66 -8.56
N PHE A 72 3.81 -11.82 -7.81
CA PHE A 72 2.53 -11.18 -8.11
C PHE A 72 2.65 -9.64 -8.14
N SER A 73 3.33 -9.03 -7.16
CA SER A 73 3.50 -7.57 -7.13
C SER A 73 4.33 -7.05 -8.33
N VAL A 74 5.35 -7.81 -8.75
CA VAL A 74 6.14 -7.50 -9.95
C VAL A 74 5.27 -7.63 -11.21
N ALA A 75 4.48 -8.69 -11.33
CA ALA A 75 3.60 -8.89 -12.46
C ALA A 75 2.57 -7.75 -12.58
N VAL A 76 1.93 -7.38 -11.47
CA VAL A 76 0.98 -6.26 -11.43
C VAL A 76 1.67 -4.95 -11.83
N PHE A 77 2.90 -4.70 -11.35
CA PHE A 77 3.65 -3.51 -11.74
C PHE A 77 3.95 -3.48 -13.24
N VAL A 78 4.43 -4.59 -13.82
CA VAL A 78 4.73 -4.70 -15.25
C VAL A 78 3.46 -4.49 -16.09
N LEU A 79 2.35 -5.15 -15.73
CA LEU A 79 1.07 -4.99 -16.42
C LEU A 79 0.53 -3.55 -16.33
N SER A 80 0.75 -2.86 -15.20
CA SER A 80 0.37 -1.46 -15.03
C SER A 80 1.28 -0.54 -15.86
N TYR A 81 2.58 -0.82 -15.89
CA TYR A 81 3.55 -0.03 -16.64
C TYR A 81 3.25 -0.03 -18.15
N PHE A 82 2.86 -1.16 -18.69
CA PHE A 82 2.48 -1.33 -20.11
C PHE A 82 1.00 -1.06 -20.38
N ASP A 83 0.26 -0.48 -19.44
CA ASP A 83 -1.17 -0.15 -19.55
C ASP A 83 -2.12 -1.35 -19.69
N VAL A 84 -1.62 -2.57 -19.75
CA VAL A 84 -2.43 -3.78 -19.94
C VAL A 84 -3.48 -3.93 -18.84
N LEU A 85 -3.10 -3.69 -17.57
CA LEU A 85 -4.01 -3.76 -16.42
C LEU A 85 -5.14 -2.73 -16.54
N PHE A 86 -4.81 -1.52 -16.97
CA PHE A 86 -5.79 -0.43 -17.09
C PHE A 86 -6.72 -0.63 -18.26
N MET A 87 -6.22 -1.10 -19.39
CA MET A 87 -7.07 -1.45 -20.54
C MET A 87 -8.06 -2.55 -20.18
N PHE A 88 -7.63 -3.56 -19.42
CA PHE A 88 -8.51 -4.61 -18.92
C PHE A 88 -9.57 -4.05 -17.97
N LEU A 89 -9.20 -3.20 -17.00
CA LEU A 89 -10.12 -2.58 -16.05
C LEU A 89 -11.12 -1.66 -16.76
N LEU A 90 -10.65 -0.83 -17.70
CA LEU A 90 -11.48 0.12 -18.44
C LEU A 90 -12.47 -0.58 -19.39
N ASN A 91 -12.16 -1.77 -19.89
CA ASN A 91 -13.05 -2.55 -20.73
C ASN A 91 -14.03 -3.43 -19.93
N SER A 92 -13.95 -3.41 -18.59
CA SER A 92 -14.84 -4.24 -17.77
C SER A 92 -16.08 -3.46 -17.30
N ASP A 93 -17.27 -3.97 -17.61
CA ASP A 93 -18.56 -3.40 -17.16
C ASP A 93 -18.64 -3.30 -15.63
N TRP A 94 -18.01 -4.25 -14.93
CA TRP A 94 -17.92 -4.25 -13.49
C TRP A 94 -17.23 -2.98 -12.94
N PHE A 95 -16.15 -2.53 -13.58
CA PHE A 95 -15.41 -1.34 -13.15
C PHE A 95 -16.28 -0.08 -13.27
N TYR A 96 -17.03 0.07 -14.36
CA TYR A 96 -17.94 1.20 -14.55
C TYR A 96 -19.12 1.22 -13.55
N GLY A 97 -19.56 0.07 -13.07
CA GLY A 97 -20.54 -0.04 -12.01
C GLY A 97 -20.03 0.43 -10.65
N THR A 98 -18.72 0.55 -10.46
CA THR A 98 -18.13 1.01 -9.22
C THR A 98 -18.11 2.54 -9.09
N ARG A 99 -17.94 3.04 -7.85
CA ARG A 99 -17.69 4.46 -7.60
C ARG A 99 -16.46 4.98 -8.36
N TYR A 100 -15.47 4.13 -8.62
CA TYR A 100 -14.22 4.46 -9.31
C TYR A 100 -14.41 4.61 -10.83
N GLY A 101 -15.33 3.87 -11.45
CA GLY A 101 -15.67 4.02 -12.87
C GLY A 101 -16.21 5.42 -13.19
N ARG A 102 -16.92 6.05 -12.24
CA ARG A 102 -17.42 7.43 -12.41
C ARG A 102 -16.30 8.47 -12.50
N TYR A 103 -15.15 8.19 -11.89
CA TYR A 103 -14.00 9.11 -11.95
C TYR A 103 -13.28 9.07 -13.30
N VAL A 104 -13.49 8.02 -14.11
CA VAL A 104 -12.90 7.92 -15.46
C VAL A 104 -13.37 9.07 -16.36
N ALA A 105 -14.63 9.51 -16.19
CA ALA A 105 -15.20 10.64 -16.93
C ALA A 105 -14.78 12.02 -16.36
N THR A 106 -13.96 12.05 -15.32
CA THR A 106 -13.56 13.31 -14.65
C THR A 106 -12.06 13.57 -14.83
N SER A 107 -11.65 14.80 -14.56
CA SER A 107 -10.23 15.21 -14.56
C SER A 107 -9.34 14.44 -13.56
N PHE A 108 -9.92 13.62 -12.68
CA PHE A 108 -9.17 12.74 -11.79
C PHE A 108 -8.57 11.54 -12.50
N PHE A 109 -9.07 11.23 -13.70
CA PHE A 109 -8.51 10.25 -14.61
C PHE A 109 -7.82 10.99 -15.75
N SER A 110 -6.70 11.61 -15.49
CA SER A 110 -5.92 12.21 -16.56
C SER A 110 -4.88 11.21 -17.02
N GLU A 111 -4.75 11.07 -18.32
CA GLU A 111 -3.81 10.17 -19.00
C GLU A 111 -2.34 10.41 -18.64
N THR A 112 -2.04 11.50 -17.91
CA THR A 112 -0.68 12.01 -17.73
C THR A 112 -0.21 12.11 -16.28
N ILE A 113 -1.01 11.73 -15.29
CA ILE A 113 -0.78 12.13 -13.88
C ILE A 113 0.42 11.43 -13.24
N PHE A 114 0.70 10.23 -13.61
CA PHE A 114 1.94 9.60 -13.21
C PHE A 114 2.73 9.26 -14.47
N ASN A 115 3.68 10.13 -14.74
CA ASN A 115 4.72 9.89 -15.70
C ASN A 115 5.18 8.41 -15.58
N THR A 116 4.87 7.59 -16.56
CA THR A 116 5.37 6.23 -16.71
C THR A 116 6.89 6.21 -16.93
N GLY A 117 7.57 7.32 -16.57
CA GLY A 117 8.99 7.50 -16.72
C GLY A 117 9.81 6.81 -15.62
N TYR A 118 11.12 7.03 -15.69
CA TYR A 118 12.12 6.47 -14.76
C TYR A 118 11.81 6.70 -13.27
N GLY A 119 11.09 7.78 -12.94
CA GLY A 119 10.69 8.07 -11.56
C GLY A 119 9.78 7.01 -10.94
N MET A 120 8.89 6.42 -11.73
CA MET A 120 8.03 5.32 -11.27
C MET A 120 8.84 4.04 -11.03
N ILE A 121 9.78 3.74 -11.93
CA ILE A 121 10.68 2.60 -11.79
C ILE A 121 11.51 2.73 -10.50
N LEU A 122 12.07 3.90 -10.24
CA LEU A 122 12.85 4.14 -9.01
C LEU A 122 11.97 4.01 -7.75
N LYS A 123 10.75 4.54 -7.75
CA LYS A 123 9.81 4.39 -6.63
C LYS A 123 9.47 2.92 -6.35
N PHE A 124 9.45 2.09 -7.38
CA PHE A 124 9.21 0.65 -7.23
C PHE A 124 10.46 -0.11 -6.80
N LEU A 125 11.61 0.20 -7.37
CA LEU A 125 12.87 -0.54 -7.13
C LEU A 125 13.34 -0.45 -5.67
N VAL A 126 13.21 0.72 -5.03
CA VAL A 126 13.68 0.89 -3.64
C VAL A 126 12.93 -0.04 -2.67
N PRO A 127 11.59 -0.01 -2.58
CA PRO A 127 10.86 -0.91 -1.70
C PRO A 127 10.98 -2.38 -2.14
N PHE A 128 11.10 -2.66 -3.43
CA PHE A 128 11.36 -4.00 -3.95
C PHE A 128 12.68 -4.57 -3.43
N TYR A 129 13.74 -3.76 -3.45
CA TYR A 129 15.04 -4.17 -2.93
C TYR A 129 15.01 -4.43 -1.42
N VAL A 130 14.34 -3.55 -0.66
CA VAL A 130 14.11 -3.75 0.77
C VAL A 130 13.36 -5.06 1.01
N LEU A 131 12.30 -5.31 0.23
CA LEU A 131 11.48 -6.50 0.34
C LEU A 131 12.25 -7.79 0.04
N LYS A 132 13.07 -7.78 -1.04
CA LYS A 132 13.94 -8.91 -1.39
C LYS A 132 14.87 -9.27 -0.24
N ARG A 133 15.39 -8.28 0.47
CA ARG A 133 16.25 -8.51 1.64
C ARG A 133 15.46 -9.04 2.84
N LEU A 134 14.27 -8.51 3.09
CA LEU A 134 13.40 -9.00 4.17
C LEU A 134 12.92 -10.44 3.94
N LEU A 135 12.90 -10.92 2.68
CA LEU A 135 12.64 -12.34 2.36
C LEU A 135 13.73 -13.29 2.86
N VAL A 136 14.99 -12.86 2.76
CA VAL A 136 16.15 -13.67 3.16
C VAL A 136 16.22 -13.75 4.69
N VAL A 137 15.70 -12.73 5.34
CA VAL A 137 15.59 -12.66 6.79
C VAL A 137 14.30 -13.34 7.17
N ASP A 138 14.39 -14.50 7.80
CA ASP A 138 13.22 -15.18 8.35
C ASP A 138 12.67 -14.40 9.56
N TYR A 139 12.03 -13.27 9.24
CA TYR A 139 11.49 -12.37 10.23
C TYR A 139 10.22 -12.97 10.79
N LYS A 140 10.19 -13.27 12.08
CA LYS A 140 9.06 -13.90 12.80
C LYS A 140 7.72 -13.19 12.59
N ASN A 141 7.75 -11.89 12.26
CA ASN A 141 6.55 -11.10 11.99
C ASN A 141 6.46 -10.77 10.48
N GLY A 142 5.86 -11.65 9.70
CA GLY A 142 5.61 -11.45 8.26
C GLY A 142 4.83 -10.18 7.90
N SER A 143 4.23 -9.52 8.88
CA SER A 143 3.33 -8.37 8.71
C SER A 143 3.99 -7.18 8.01
N VAL A 144 5.24 -6.86 8.31
CA VAL A 144 5.97 -5.77 7.61
C VAL A 144 6.17 -6.10 6.14
N TYR A 145 6.46 -7.37 5.85
CA TYR A 145 6.59 -7.84 4.48
C TYR A 145 5.32 -7.60 3.68
N TYR A 146 4.16 -7.98 4.23
CA TYR A 146 2.86 -7.79 3.58
C TYR A 146 2.53 -6.32 3.38
N LEU A 147 2.89 -5.44 4.32
CA LEU A 147 2.71 -3.99 4.16
C LEU A 147 3.52 -3.44 2.98
N VAL A 148 4.78 -3.88 2.83
CA VAL A 148 5.61 -3.44 1.70
C VAL A 148 5.07 -3.97 0.37
N ILE A 149 4.51 -5.19 0.33
CA ILE A 149 3.78 -5.70 -0.84
C ILE A 149 2.61 -4.78 -1.19
N GLY A 150 1.81 -4.38 -0.21
CA GLY A 150 0.71 -3.45 -0.43
C GLY A 150 1.16 -2.09 -0.95
N TYR A 151 2.30 -1.60 -0.47
CA TYR A 151 2.92 -0.40 -1.01
C TYR A 151 3.30 -0.57 -2.48
N LEU A 152 3.95 -1.68 -2.85
CA LEU A 152 4.30 -1.98 -4.25
C LEU A 152 3.06 -2.06 -5.15
N LEU A 153 2.00 -2.72 -4.69
CA LEU A 153 0.73 -2.80 -5.42
C LEU A 153 0.07 -1.42 -5.56
N SER A 154 0.14 -0.60 -4.50
CA SER A 154 -0.43 0.75 -4.55
C SER A 154 0.34 1.69 -5.48
N ILE A 155 1.67 1.53 -5.63
CA ILE A 155 2.45 2.24 -6.66
C ILE A 155 1.92 1.90 -8.04
N ALA A 156 1.73 0.61 -8.32
CA ALA A 156 1.26 0.14 -9.61
C ALA A 156 -0.12 0.74 -9.96
N LEU A 157 -1.05 0.75 -9.01
CA LEU A 157 -2.40 1.30 -9.20
C LEU A 157 -2.40 2.83 -9.30
N ALA A 158 -1.61 3.50 -8.44
CA ALA A 158 -1.52 4.97 -8.43
C ALA A 158 -0.85 5.55 -9.68
N ALA A 159 -0.15 4.71 -10.45
CA ALA A 159 0.53 5.14 -11.66
C ALA A 159 -0.41 5.78 -12.70
N LYS A 160 -1.65 5.33 -12.76
CA LYS A 160 -2.63 5.77 -13.75
C LYS A 160 -3.87 6.42 -13.16
N ILE A 161 -4.25 6.03 -11.95
CA ILE A 161 -5.48 6.52 -11.33
C ILE A 161 -5.11 7.33 -10.09
N ASN A 162 -5.23 8.64 -10.20
CA ASN A 162 -4.80 9.60 -9.16
C ASN A 162 -5.43 9.33 -7.79
N ILE A 163 -6.68 8.85 -7.76
CA ILE A 163 -7.36 8.56 -6.50
C ILE A 163 -6.65 7.48 -5.68
N PHE A 164 -5.92 6.56 -6.35
CA PHE A 164 -5.07 5.56 -5.68
C PHE A 164 -3.78 6.17 -5.10
N GLY A 165 -3.45 7.42 -5.42
CA GLY A 165 -2.39 8.16 -4.75
C GLY A 165 -2.60 8.25 -3.24
N ARG A 166 -3.86 8.36 -2.79
CA ARG A 166 -4.21 8.32 -1.35
C ARG A 166 -3.94 6.97 -0.72
N VAL A 167 -4.17 5.89 -1.47
CA VAL A 167 -3.83 4.53 -1.02
C VAL A 167 -2.32 4.37 -0.90
N LEU A 168 -1.58 4.93 -1.86
CA LEU A 168 -0.12 4.96 -1.84
C LEU A 168 0.42 5.70 -0.61
N GLU A 169 -0.15 6.86 -0.26
CA GLU A 169 0.23 7.62 0.95
C GLU A 169 0.04 6.79 2.21
N VAL A 170 -1.10 6.12 2.31
CA VAL A 170 -1.44 5.27 3.46
C VAL A 170 -0.47 4.08 3.56
N PHE A 171 -0.17 3.40 2.46
CA PHE A 171 0.81 2.30 2.45
C PHE A 171 2.27 2.77 2.57
N GLY A 172 2.56 4.06 2.35
CA GLY A 172 3.88 4.66 2.58
C GLY A 172 4.41 4.43 4.00
N ILE A 173 3.51 4.25 4.96
CA ILE A 173 3.79 3.82 6.34
C ILE A 173 4.66 2.55 6.38
N ALA A 174 4.47 1.63 5.44
CA ALA A 174 5.24 0.39 5.37
C ALA A 174 6.75 0.64 5.34
N LEU A 175 7.19 1.72 4.70
CA LEU A 175 8.60 2.07 4.60
C LEU A 175 9.18 2.56 5.93
N ILE A 176 8.36 3.18 6.79
CA ILE A 176 8.77 3.63 8.13
C ILE A 176 9.21 2.42 8.98
N PHE A 177 8.55 1.29 8.84
CA PHE A 177 8.93 0.05 9.52
C PHE A 177 10.01 -0.73 8.77
N ALA A 178 9.90 -0.83 7.45
CA ALA A 178 10.75 -1.69 6.64
C ALA A 178 12.20 -1.18 6.53
N ILE A 179 12.41 0.13 6.43
CA ILE A 179 13.74 0.71 6.28
C ILE A 179 14.61 0.52 7.53
N PRO A 180 14.14 0.85 8.76
CA PRO A 180 14.92 0.56 9.97
C PRO A 180 15.23 -0.93 10.14
N LEU A 181 14.27 -1.81 9.84
CA LEU A 181 14.49 -3.26 9.89
C LEU A 181 15.57 -3.71 8.91
N TYR A 182 15.57 -3.19 7.69
CA TYR A 182 16.60 -3.46 6.70
C TYR A 182 18.00 -3.11 7.22
N PHE A 183 18.17 -1.92 7.83
CA PHE A 183 19.46 -1.50 8.38
C PHE A 183 19.85 -2.29 9.63
N ALA A 184 18.92 -2.60 10.51
CA ALA A 184 19.17 -3.44 11.68
C ALA A 184 19.68 -4.83 11.27
N CYS A 185 19.05 -5.43 10.26
CA CYS A 185 19.46 -6.70 9.70
C CYS A 185 20.88 -6.62 9.09
N LYS A 186 21.20 -5.55 8.38
CA LYS A 186 22.51 -5.36 7.75
C LYS A 186 23.63 -5.24 8.80
N LYS A 187 23.37 -4.53 9.91
CA LYS A 187 24.38 -4.27 10.96
C LYS A 187 24.76 -5.53 11.75
N ASN A 188 23.80 -6.40 11.98
CA ASN A 188 24.00 -7.52 12.93
C ASN A 188 24.44 -8.83 12.27
N ASN A 189 24.61 -8.90 10.94
CA ASN A 189 24.87 -10.15 10.18
C ASN A 189 23.97 -11.33 10.57
N ILE A 190 22.93 -11.08 11.38
CA ILE A 190 22.00 -12.08 11.95
C ILE A 190 21.07 -12.61 10.86
N CYS A 191 21.04 -11.95 9.73
CA CYS A 191 20.11 -12.20 8.64
C CYS A 191 20.66 -13.15 7.56
N ILE A 192 21.78 -13.82 7.81
CA ILE A 192 22.44 -14.74 6.85
C ILE A 192 22.52 -16.16 7.45
N LYS A 193 21.49 -16.61 8.14
CA LYS A 193 21.37 -18.03 8.46
C LYS A 193 20.04 -18.54 7.99
#